data_2c7c6bd0dd4779e5f43c8883512161ac
#
_entry.id   2c7c6bd0dd4779e5f43c8883512161ac
#
_cell.length_a   1.000
_cell.length_b   1.000
_cell.length_c   1.000
_cell.angle_alpha   90.00
_cell.angle_beta   90.00
_cell.angle_gamma   90.00
#
_symmetry.space_group_name_H-M   'P 1'
#
loop_
_entity.id
_entity.type
_entity.pdbx_description
1 polymer ?
#
loop_
_entity_poly.entity_id
_entity_poly.type
_entity_poly.pdbx_seq_one_letter_code
_entity_poly.pdbx_strand_id
1 'polypeptide(L)'
;MGQVETSEWLKMLRRMIRAAGRRVANADEHELADLVSLRDQLDQSIKHAIQGQRSAGRSWAHIGQALGLSRQGAFQRYGDLENEK
;
A
#
# COMPACT_ATOMS: atom_id res chain seq x y z
N MET A 1 -17.09 -19.23 7.26
CA MET A 1 -16.59 -18.79 7.48
C MET A 1 -16.07 -17.80 7.50
N GLY A 2 -15.94 -17.33 7.69
CA GLY A 2 -15.63 -16.11 8.07
C GLY A 2 -14.47 -15.45 7.44
N GLN A 3 -14.57 -15.16 6.24
CA GLN A 3 -13.58 -14.35 5.59
C GLN A 3 -13.89 -12.88 5.81
N VAL A 4 -12.87 -12.14 6.23
CA VAL A 4 -13.00 -10.71 6.41
C VAL A 4 -12.89 -10.06 5.03
N GLU A 5 -13.82 -9.18 4.73
CA GLU A 5 -13.74 -8.40 3.51
C GLU A 5 -12.46 -7.59 3.47
N THR A 6 -11.89 -7.41 2.27
CA THR A 6 -10.66 -6.65 2.12
C THR A 6 -10.78 -5.25 2.72
N SER A 7 -11.92 -4.59 2.50
CA SER A 7 -12.11 -3.25 3.04
C SER A 7 -12.10 -3.25 4.56
N GLU A 8 -12.69 -4.28 5.18
CA GLU A 8 -12.67 -4.39 6.64
C GLU A 8 -11.26 -4.63 7.15
N TRP A 9 -10.53 -5.45 6.44
CA TRP A 9 -9.15 -5.73 6.80
C TRP A 9 -8.31 -4.46 6.78
N LEU A 10 -8.49 -3.65 5.75
CA LEU A 10 -7.76 -2.39 5.64
C LEU A 10 -8.16 -1.39 6.72
N LYS A 11 -9.43 -1.42 7.16
CA LYS A 11 -9.84 -0.59 8.28
C LYS A 11 -9.12 -0.98 9.57
N MET A 12 -8.99 -2.29 9.80
CA MET A 12 -8.25 -2.77 10.97
C MET A 12 -6.80 -2.33 10.91
N LEU A 13 -6.18 -2.47 9.74
CA LEU A 13 -4.79 -2.07 9.56
C LEU A 13 -4.62 -0.58 9.84
N ARG A 14 -5.55 0.24 9.35
CA ARG A 14 -5.50 1.67 9.58
C ARG A 14 -5.53 2.00 11.07
N ARG A 15 -6.37 1.29 11.82
CA ARG A 15 -6.42 1.48 13.26
C ARG A 15 -5.09 1.09 13.93
N MET A 16 -4.48 0.00 13.46
CA MET A 16 -3.19 -0.44 14.00
C MET A 16 -2.10 0.60 13.73
N ILE A 17 -2.13 1.20 12.54
CA ILE A 17 -1.15 2.23 12.21
C ILE A 17 -1.28 3.41 13.16
N ARG A 18 -2.51 3.86 13.43
CA ARG A 18 -2.71 4.96 14.38
C ARG A 18 -2.26 4.59 15.78
N ALA A 19 -2.53 3.35 16.17
CA ALA A 19 -2.10 2.87 17.48
C ALA A 19 -0.58 2.81 17.56
N ALA A 20 0.07 2.44 16.47
CA ALA A 20 1.53 2.40 16.43
C ALA A 20 2.14 3.78 16.69
N GLY A 21 1.55 4.81 16.08
CA GLY A 21 2.02 6.16 16.32
C GLY A 21 1.94 6.54 17.77
N ARG A 22 0.82 6.21 18.41
CA ARG A 22 0.65 6.54 19.83
C ARG A 22 1.63 5.77 20.71
N ARG A 23 1.87 4.51 20.40
CA ARG A 23 2.80 3.70 21.19
C ARG A 23 4.22 4.20 21.05
N VAL A 24 4.64 4.49 19.83
CA VAL A 24 6.00 4.97 19.60
C VAL A 24 6.19 6.36 20.20
N ALA A 25 5.14 7.18 20.24
CA ALA A 25 5.24 8.49 20.87
C ALA A 25 5.64 8.39 22.35
N ASN A 26 5.33 7.26 22.99
CA ASN A 26 5.63 7.04 24.40
C ASN A 26 6.72 6.01 24.62
N ALA A 27 7.47 5.67 23.56
CA ALA A 27 8.52 4.68 23.64
C ALA A 27 9.87 5.34 23.40
N ASP A 28 10.91 4.52 23.29
CA ASP A 28 12.24 5.02 23.02
C ASP A 28 12.36 5.52 21.58
N GLU A 29 13.27 6.46 21.39
CA GLU A 29 13.47 7.04 20.06
C GLU A 29 13.96 5.98 19.05
N HIS A 30 14.52 4.87 19.53
CA HIS A 30 14.94 3.79 18.61
C HIS A 30 13.80 3.29 17.77
N GLU A 31 12.61 3.29 18.31
CA GLU A 31 11.45 2.74 17.61
C GLU A 31 10.90 3.68 16.56
N LEU A 32 11.37 4.91 16.53
CA LEU A 32 11.03 5.81 15.44
C LEU A 32 11.53 5.25 14.10
N ALA A 33 12.74 4.69 14.10
CA ALA A 33 13.29 4.12 12.88
C ALA A 33 12.46 2.94 12.40
N ASP A 34 12.00 2.11 13.34
CA ASP A 34 11.15 0.99 12.99
C ASP A 34 9.84 1.47 12.38
N LEU A 35 9.23 2.49 12.99
CA LEU A 35 7.98 3.02 12.47
C LEU A 35 8.17 3.62 11.07
N VAL A 36 9.25 4.35 10.89
CA VAL A 36 9.55 4.94 9.58
C VAL A 36 9.76 3.85 8.52
N SER A 37 10.39 2.74 8.91
CA SER A 37 10.64 1.67 7.96
C SER A 37 9.36 1.04 7.42
N LEU A 38 8.25 1.19 8.14
CA LEU A 38 6.98 0.67 7.66
C LEU A 38 6.48 1.39 6.42
N ARG A 39 6.98 2.59 6.17
CA ARG A 39 6.64 3.32 4.95
C ARG A 39 7.13 2.57 3.72
N ASP A 40 8.38 2.11 3.76
CA ASP A 40 8.93 1.35 2.64
C ASP A 40 8.20 0.03 2.47
N GLN A 41 7.88 -0.61 3.57
CA GLN A 41 7.14 -1.86 3.55
C GLN A 41 5.77 -1.67 2.93
N LEU A 42 5.07 -0.60 3.30
CA LEU A 42 3.77 -0.31 2.73
C LEU A 42 3.90 -0.01 1.24
N ASP A 43 4.93 0.73 0.85
CA ASP A 43 5.13 1.06 -0.55
C ASP A 43 5.35 -0.20 -1.39
N GLN A 44 6.13 -1.14 -0.87
CA GLN A 44 6.34 -2.40 -1.55
C GLN A 44 5.05 -3.21 -1.65
N SER A 45 4.23 -3.17 -0.62
CA SER A 45 2.95 -3.85 -0.64
C SER A 45 2.01 -3.25 -1.68
N ILE A 46 2.04 -1.93 -1.82
CA ILE A 46 1.25 -1.26 -2.85
C ILE A 46 1.69 -1.72 -4.23
N LYS A 47 2.99 -1.77 -4.48
CA LYS A 47 3.51 -2.22 -5.76
C LYS A 47 3.11 -3.66 -6.05
N HIS A 48 3.20 -4.50 -5.04
CA HIS A 48 2.79 -5.89 -5.18
C HIS A 48 1.30 -5.99 -5.55
N ALA A 49 0.48 -5.17 -4.88
CA ALA A 49 -0.96 -5.17 -5.16
C ALA A 49 -1.26 -4.71 -6.57
N ILE A 50 -0.52 -3.70 -7.05
CA ILE A 50 -0.71 -3.21 -8.41
C ILE A 50 -0.31 -4.28 -9.43
N GLN A 51 0.78 -5.00 -9.16
CA GLN A 51 1.16 -6.10 -10.04
C GLN A 51 0.06 -7.15 -10.13
N GLY A 52 -0.56 -7.47 -9.00
CA GLY A 52 -1.67 -8.40 -8.98
C GLY A 52 -2.87 -7.91 -9.78
N GLN A 53 -3.16 -6.61 -9.67
CA GLN A 53 -4.25 -6.02 -10.44
C GLN A 53 -3.95 -6.08 -11.93
N ARG A 54 -2.72 -5.77 -12.32
CA ARG A 54 -2.33 -5.86 -13.72
C ARG A 54 -2.40 -7.29 -14.23
N SER A 55 -1.94 -8.24 -13.43
CA SER A 55 -2.00 -9.65 -13.81
C SER A 55 -3.43 -10.13 -13.98
N ALA A 56 -4.35 -9.53 -13.25
CA ALA A 56 -5.78 -9.86 -13.37
C ALA A 56 -6.43 -9.16 -14.56
N GLY A 57 -5.68 -8.40 -15.34
CA GLY A 57 -6.17 -7.79 -16.55
C GLY A 57 -6.64 -6.36 -16.41
N ARG A 58 -6.48 -5.73 -15.27
CA ARG A 58 -6.91 -4.36 -15.10
C ARG A 58 -5.97 -3.41 -15.80
N SER A 59 -6.55 -2.45 -16.50
CA SER A 59 -5.77 -1.49 -17.28
C SER A 59 -5.19 -0.40 -16.39
N TRP A 60 -4.19 0.29 -16.93
CA TRP A 60 -3.63 1.45 -16.24
C TRP A 60 -4.68 2.54 -16.07
N ALA A 61 -5.65 2.64 -16.98
CA ALA A 61 -6.74 3.59 -16.81
C ALA A 61 -7.58 3.27 -15.59
N HIS A 62 -7.92 1.99 -15.40
CA HIS A 62 -8.68 1.55 -14.23
C HIS A 62 -7.90 1.79 -12.93
N ILE A 63 -6.63 1.42 -12.95
CA ILE A 63 -5.79 1.58 -11.77
C ILE A 63 -5.63 3.06 -11.44
N GLY A 64 -5.38 3.88 -12.45
CA GLY A 64 -5.25 5.31 -12.25
C GLY A 64 -6.51 5.91 -11.65
N GLN A 65 -7.67 5.52 -12.17
CA GLN A 65 -8.93 6.03 -11.66
C GLN A 65 -9.08 5.70 -10.17
N ALA A 66 -8.75 4.47 -9.81
CA ALA A 66 -8.85 4.03 -8.41
C ALA A 66 -7.91 4.82 -7.50
N LEU A 67 -6.75 5.23 -8.03
CA LEU A 67 -5.75 5.95 -7.25
C LEU A 67 -5.89 7.47 -7.35
N GLY A 68 -6.86 7.95 -8.12
CA GLY A 68 -6.98 9.38 -8.33
C GLY A 68 -5.95 9.95 -9.27
N LEU A 69 -5.41 9.10 -10.15
CA LEU A 69 -4.39 9.49 -11.11
C LEU A 69 -4.91 9.30 -12.52
N SER A 70 -4.30 10.03 -13.47
CA SER A 70 -4.56 9.76 -14.87
C SER A 70 -3.92 8.41 -15.24
N ARG A 71 -4.32 7.87 -16.41
CA ARG A 71 -3.71 6.65 -16.90
C ARG A 71 -2.19 6.83 -17.02
N GLN A 72 -1.77 7.95 -17.59
CA GLN A 72 -0.36 8.22 -17.77
C GLN A 72 0.36 8.37 -16.44
N GLY A 73 -0.27 9.05 -15.49
CA GLY A 73 0.32 9.21 -14.16
C GLY A 73 0.51 7.89 -13.45
N ALA A 74 -0.47 7.00 -13.56
CA ALA A 74 -0.36 5.69 -12.95
C ALA A 74 0.77 4.89 -13.60
N PHE A 75 0.85 4.92 -14.93
CA PHE A 75 1.89 4.22 -15.64
C PHE A 75 3.28 4.78 -15.29
N GLN A 76 3.41 6.09 -15.23
CA GLN A 76 4.69 6.69 -14.88
C GLN A 76 5.14 6.29 -13.49
N ARG A 77 4.20 6.21 -12.56
CA ARG A 77 4.55 5.91 -11.19
C ARG A 77 4.85 4.43 -10.97
N TYR A 78 4.11 3.55 -11.64
CA TYR A 78 4.18 2.11 -11.35
C TYR A 78 4.50 1.26 -12.57
N GLY A 79 4.66 1.85 -13.73
CA GLY A 79 4.86 1.09 -14.96
C GLY A 79 6.14 0.30 -15.00
N ASP A 80 7.15 0.74 -14.25
CA ASP A 80 8.42 0.01 -14.21
C ASP A 80 8.25 -1.40 -13.70
N LEU A 81 7.20 -1.65 -12.95
CA LEU A 81 6.96 -2.98 -12.40
C LEU A 81 6.78 -4.04 -13.48
N GLU A 82 6.31 -3.63 -14.65
CA GLU A 82 6.06 -4.57 -15.73
C GLU A 82 7.34 -4.99 -16.43
N ASN A 83 8.40 -4.25 -16.25
CA ASN A 83 9.68 -4.52 -16.90
C ASN A 83 10.63 -5.28 -16.00
N GLU A 84 10.24 -5.53 -14.78
CA GLU A 84 11.07 -6.28 -13.84
C GLU A 84 10.89 -7.76 -14.06
N LYS A 85 11.98 -8.48 -14.07
CA LYS A 85 11.96 -9.92 -14.26
C LYS A 85 12.39 -10.65 -13.00
#